data_c91271e21cdf32df8ebb228f2ac33e57
#
_entry.id   c91271e21cdf32df8ebb228f2ac33e57
#
_cell.length_a   1.000
_cell.length_b   1.000
_cell.length_c   1.000
_cell.angle_alpha   90.00
_cell.angle_beta   90.00
_cell.angle_gamma   90.00
#
_symmetry.space_group_name_H-M   'P 1'
#
loop_
_entity.id
_entity.type
_entity.pdbx_description
1 polymer ?
#
loop_
_entity_poly.entity_id
_entity_poly.type
_entity_poly.pdbx_seq_one_letter_code
_entity_poly.pdbx_strand_id
1 'polypeptide(L)'
;MSLKAGIIGLPNVGKSTLFNALTKTHILAENYPFATIDPNVGIVNVKDERIDKISSMYNPKRTIYTSYEFIDIAGLVKGASKGEGLGNKFLSHIREVDAICEVVRCFDNGNIIHVDGNIDPIRDIETINLELALADLETVTNRINRISKKARMSKDKDELLEYETLEKLRKALEENTPIRLLDLTKEEKSIIKSFNLLTEKPLIYLANVNENDLGTNNDYVKKVKEYASKENAKVIEICAKVEEELSELDDVDAKEMLEALGLEKSGLDSLISATYDLLGLATYFTVGPDEVRAWTFKKGMNAKSCAGIIHTDFEKGFIKAEVISYEDLINCGSELKAREAGKARLEGKDYLMQDGDICHFRFNV
;
A
#
# COMPACT_ATOMS: atom_id res chain seq x y z
N MET A 1 -3.38 -6.64 11.93
CA MET A 1 -3.19 -7.34 10.64
C MET A 1 -2.14 -6.56 9.89
N SER A 2 -1.14 -7.25 9.34
CA SER A 2 -0.15 -6.63 8.47
C SER A 2 -0.86 -6.19 7.18
N LEU A 3 -0.58 -4.98 6.70
CA LEU A 3 -1.13 -4.46 5.45
C LEU A 3 -0.26 -4.97 4.30
N LYS A 4 -0.91 -5.27 3.18
CA LYS A 4 -0.29 -5.95 2.05
C LYS A 4 -0.49 -5.18 0.75
N ALA A 5 0.57 -4.98 -0.02
CA ALA A 5 0.51 -4.47 -1.37
C ALA A 5 0.90 -5.56 -2.37
N GLY A 6 0.09 -5.78 -3.40
CA GLY A 6 0.38 -6.76 -4.43
C GLY A 6 1.08 -6.12 -5.62
N ILE A 7 2.23 -6.67 -6.03
CA ILE A 7 2.90 -6.27 -7.27
C ILE A 7 2.39 -7.16 -8.40
N ILE A 8 1.76 -6.54 -9.39
CA ILE A 8 1.22 -7.23 -10.57
C ILE A 8 1.83 -6.66 -11.86
N GLY A 9 1.62 -7.32 -12.97
CA GLY A 9 2.03 -6.87 -14.29
C GLY A 9 2.04 -8.01 -15.29
N LEU A 10 2.07 -7.68 -16.56
CA LEU A 10 2.22 -8.65 -17.65
C LEU A 10 3.61 -9.32 -17.58
N PRO A 11 3.82 -10.45 -18.26
CA PRO A 11 5.14 -11.05 -18.36
C PRO A 11 6.16 -10.09 -18.99
N ASN A 12 7.42 -10.16 -18.52
CA ASN A 12 8.56 -9.42 -19.07
C ASN A 12 8.49 -7.88 -18.95
N VAL A 13 7.74 -7.36 -17.98
CA VAL A 13 7.68 -5.93 -17.68
C VAL A 13 8.71 -5.48 -16.63
N GLY A 14 9.50 -6.41 -16.06
CA GLY A 14 10.48 -6.13 -15.00
C GLY A 14 9.99 -6.40 -13.58
N LYS A 15 8.81 -7.01 -13.42
CA LYS A 15 8.17 -7.26 -12.12
C LYS A 15 9.06 -8.04 -11.15
N SER A 16 9.63 -9.18 -11.58
CA SER A 16 10.46 -10.02 -10.71
C SER A 16 11.79 -9.36 -10.34
N THR A 17 12.41 -8.61 -11.25
CA THR A 17 13.60 -7.81 -10.97
C THR A 17 13.31 -6.77 -9.89
N LEU A 18 12.21 -6.06 -10.02
CA LEU A 18 11.77 -5.07 -9.04
C LEU A 18 11.48 -5.68 -7.67
N PHE A 19 10.78 -6.82 -7.64
CA PHE A 19 10.49 -7.52 -6.40
C PHE A 19 11.75 -8.05 -5.71
N ASN A 20 12.72 -8.58 -6.47
CA ASN A 20 14.00 -9.01 -5.94
C ASN A 20 14.81 -7.85 -5.35
N ALA A 21 14.86 -6.71 -6.05
CA ALA A 21 15.50 -5.51 -5.54
C ALA A 21 14.86 -5.06 -4.22
N LEU A 22 13.54 -4.99 -4.17
CA LEU A 22 12.76 -4.62 -2.99
C LEU A 22 13.04 -5.54 -1.80
N THR A 23 13.11 -6.86 -2.03
CA THR A 23 13.38 -7.84 -0.98
C THR A 23 14.82 -7.81 -0.49
N LYS A 24 15.80 -7.55 -1.36
CA LYS A 24 17.22 -7.43 -0.97
C LYS A 24 17.49 -6.18 -0.13
N THR A 25 16.96 -5.03 -0.52
CA THR A 25 17.24 -3.74 0.10
C THR A 25 16.60 -3.61 1.49
N HIS A 26 15.50 -4.29 1.75
CA HIS A 26 14.65 -4.00 2.91
C HIS A 26 14.44 -5.18 3.87
N ILE A 27 15.10 -6.33 3.64
CA ILE A 27 15.01 -7.47 4.58
C ILE A 27 15.95 -7.24 5.76
N LEU A 28 15.41 -6.74 6.88
CA LEU A 28 15.95 -6.98 8.21
C LEU A 28 15.16 -8.13 8.85
N ALA A 29 15.49 -9.36 8.46
CA ALA A 29 14.85 -10.58 8.98
C ALA A 29 15.02 -10.78 10.50
N GLU A 30 15.92 -10.03 11.14
CA GLU A 30 16.27 -10.21 12.56
C GLU A 30 15.19 -9.75 13.55
N ASN A 31 14.22 -8.93 13.13
CA ASN A 31 13.24 -8.34 14.05
C ASN A 31 11.84 -8.98 14.00
N TYR A 32 11.62 -10.00 13.16
CA TYR A 32 10.33 -10.69 13.04
C TYR A 32 10.46 -12.18 13.41
N PRO A 33 10.29 -12.56 14.68
CA PRO A 33 10.50 -13.93 15.16
C PRO A 33 9.51 -14.98 14.63
N PHE A 34 8.51 -14.58 13.80
CA PHE A 34 7.49 -15.47 13.24
C PHE A 34 7.28 -15.32 11.74
N ALA A 35 8.17 -14.63 11.01
CA ALA A 35 8.07 -14.55 9.56
C ALA A 35 8.43 -15.91 8.95
N THR A 36 7.42 -16.66 8.52
CA THR A 36 7.60 -17.73 7.54
C THR A 36 8.07 -17.05 6.25
N ILE A 37 9.26 -17.41 5.78
CA ILE A 37 9.80 -16.91 4.53
C ILE A 37 9.00 -17.58 3.40
N ASP A 38 7.91 -16.95 2.98
CA ASP A 38 7.25 -17.27 1.72
C ASP A 38 8.05 -16.58 0.61
N PRO A 39 8.53 -17.31 -0.41
CA PRO A 39 9.38 -16.75 -1.47
C PRO A 39 8.71 -15.63 -2.27
N ASN A 40 7.40 -15.44 -2.12
CA ASN A 40 6.63 -14.40 -2.80
C ASN A 40 6.24 -13.23 -1.88
N VAL A 41 6.73 -13.18 -0.65
CA VAL A 41 6.42 -12.12 0.32
C VAL A 41 7.70 -11.38 0.70
N GLY A 42 7.73 -10.08 0.45
CA GLY A 42 8.80 -9.17 0.87
C GLY A 42 8.31 -8.27 2.00
N ILE A 43 8.99 -8.30 3.15
CA ILE A 43 8.73 -7.36 4.24
C ILE A 43 9.66 -6.17 4.04
N VAL A 44 9.10 -4.97 3.95
CA VAL A 44 9.87 -3.75 3.71
C VAL A 44 9.71 -2.77 4.85
N ASN A 45 10.80 -2.13 5.22
CA ASN A 45 10.78 -1.03 6.19
C ASN A 45 10.36 0.27 5.50
N VAL A 46 9.53 1.06 6.17
CA VAL A 46 9.21 2.42 5.74
C VAL A 46 10.29 3.33 6.30
N LYS A 47 11.14 3.88 5.42
CA LYS A 47 12.13 4.89 5.81
C LYS A 47 11.40 6.12 6.35
N ASP A 48 11.76 6.55 7.54
CA ASP A 48 11.19 7.73 8.20
C ASP A 48 12.29 8.43 9.00
N GLU A 49 12.79 9.54 8.49
CA GLU A 49 13.84 10.32 9.14
C GLU A 49 13.48 10.81 10.55
N ARG A 50 12.19 10.82 10.88
CA ARG A 50 11.72 11.22 12.21
C ARG A 50 12.16 10.24 13.28
N ILE A 51 12.09 8.92 13.01
CA ILE A 51 12.53 7.92 13.98
C ILE A 51 14.04 7.98 14.20
N ASP A 52 14.83 8.29 13.16
CA ASP A 52 16.29 8.42 13.28
C ASP A 52 16.67 9.59 14.18
N LYS A 53 16.01 10.74 13.99
CA LYS A 53 16.18 11.92 14.85
C LYS A 53 15.76 11.63 16.29
N ILE A 54 14.61 11.00 16.51
CA ILE A 54 14.16 10.58 17.84
C ILE A 54 15.18 9.63 18.46
N SER A 55 15.63 8.61 17.73
CA SER A 55 16.60 7.64 18.23
C SER A 55 17.92 8.31 18.63
N SER A 56 18.39 9.29 17.88
CA SER A 56 19.60 10.04 18.24
C SER A 56 19.46 10.83 19.55
N MET A 57 18.24 11.26 19.91
CA MET A 57 17.95 11.96 21.17
C MET A 57 17.90 11.03 22.39
N TYR A 58 17.39 9.81 22.21
CA TYR A 58 17.16 8.85 23.30
C TYR A 58 18.30 7.85 23.45
N ASN A 59 19.12 7.66 22.42
CA ASN A 59 20.18 6.64 22.35
C ASN A 59 19.70 5.26 22.85
N PRO A 60 18.62 4.70 22.26
CA PRO A 60 17.99 3.46 22.71
C PRO A 60 18.88 2.26 22.37
N LYS A 61 18.63 1.12 23.04
CA LYS A 61 19.29 -0.14 22.69
C LYS A 61 18.85 -0.65 21.31
N ARG A 62 17.61 -0.34 20.91
CA ARG A 62 17.02 -0.75 19.62
C ARG A 62 16.16 0.36 19.03
N THR A 63 16.26 0.51 17.70
CA THR A 63 15.33 1.32 16.89
C THR A 63 14.54 0.38 15.99
N ILE A 64 13.21 0.44 16.05
CA ILE A 64 12.34 -0.43 15.25
C ILE A 64 11.48 0.43 14.34
N TYR A 65 11.73 0.32 13.05
CA TYR A 65 10.97 0.97 12.00
C TYR A 65 9.61 0.30 11.79
N THR A 66 8.67 1.00 11.24
CA THR A 66 7.44 0.39 10.74
C THR A 66 7.72 -0.36 9.44
N SER A 67 6.93 -1.39 9.18
CA SER A 67 7.05 -2.20 7.98
C SER A 67 5.68 -2.65 7.48
N TYR A 68 5.62 -3.02 6.20
CA TYR A 68 4.48 -3.71 5.61
C TYR A 68 4.92 -4.71 4.55
N GLU A 69 3.98 -5.51 4.05
CA GLU A 69 4.28 -6.62 3.16
C GLU A 69 4.01 -6.24 1.70
N PHE A 70 4.97 -6.54 0.83
CA PHE A 70 4.75 -6.65 -0.62
C PHE A 70 4.64 -8.11 -1.01
N ILE A 71 3.70 -8.42 -1.89
CA ILE A 71 3.48 -9.75 -2.42
C ILE A 71 3.75 -9.75 -3.92
N ASP A 72 4.69 -10.60 -4.38
CA ASP A 72 4.87 -10.86 -5.80
C ASP A 72 3.73 -11.76 -6.29
N ILE A 73 2.80 -11.18 -7.01
CA ILE A 73 1.70 -11.92 -7.60
C ILE A 73 2.11 -12.34 -9.01
N ALA A 74 2.19 -13.66 -9.22
CA ALA A 74 2.59 -14.23 -10.51
C ALA A 74 1.82 -13.60 -11.68
N GLY A 75 2.53 -13.34 -12.78
CA GLY A 75 2.00 -12.53 -13.89
C GLY A 75 0.67 -13.04 -14.46
N LEU A 76 -0.15 -12.09 -14.88
CA LEU A 76 -1.42 -12.34 -15.55
C LEU A 76 -1.19 -13.05 -16.88
N VAL A 77 -1.91 -14.14 -17.10
CA VAL A 77 -2.07 -14.75 -18.42
C VAL A 77 -3.44 -14.30 -18.95
N LYS A 78 -3.50 -13.80 -20.18
CA LYS A 78 -4.74 -13.41 -20.87
C LYS A 78 -5.78 -14.54 -20.78
N GLY A 79 -7.00 -14.23 -20.33
CA GLY A 79 -8.04 -15.24 -20.07
C GLY A 79 -8.06 -15.77 -18.62
N ALA A 80 -7.39 -15.12 -17.69
CA ALA A 80 -7.37 -15.50 -16.28
C ALA A 80 -8.77 -15.57 -15.66
N SER A 81 -9.68 -14.71 -16.09
CA SER A 81 -11.09 -14.65 -15.63
C SER A 81 -11.93 -15.83 -16.14
N LYS A 82 -11.50 -16.55 -17.17
CA LYS A 82 -12.25 -17.70 -17.74
C LYS A 82 -12.03 -19.02 -16.99
N GLY A 83 -11.31 -19.01 -15.87
CA GLY A 83 -11.30 -20.12 -14.92
C GLY A 83 -10.33 -21.25 -15.18
N GLU A 84 -9.34 -21.10 -16.06
CA GLU A 84 -8.33 -22.13 -16.29
C GLU A 84 -7.09 -21.94 -15.40
N GLY A 85 -6.99 -22.74 -14.34
CA GLY A 85 -5.76 -23.03 -13.59
C GLY A 85 -5.06 -21.83 -12.92
N LEU A 86 -4.01 -21.29 -13.54
CA LEU A 86 -3.15 -20.25 -12.98
C LEU A 86 -3.86 -18.88 -12.82
N GLY A 87 -4.86 -18.59 -13.66
CA GLY A 87 -5.61 -17.33 -13.59
C GLY A 87 -6.40 -17.18 -12.29
N ASN A 88 -7.05 -18.25 -11.82
CA ASN A 88 -7.79 -18.21 -10.56
C ASN A 88 -6.88 -17.98 -9.34
N LYS A 89 -5.66 -18.52 -9.34
CA LYS A 89 -4.67 -18.27 -8.29
C LYS A 89 -4.22 -16.80 -8.28
N PHE A 90 -3.97 -16.22 -9.46
CA PHE A 90 -3.64 -14.83 -9.61
C PHE A 90 -4.72 -13.91 -9.01
N LEU A 91 -5.97 -14.10 -9.41
CA LEU A 91 -7.11 -13.32 -8.89
C LEU A 91 -7.32 -13.53 -7.38
N SER A 92 -7.10 -14.75 -6.88
CA SER A 92 -7.17 -15.04 -5.44
C SER A 92 -6.12 -14.26 -4.65
N HIS A 93 -4.87 -14.22 -5.11
CA HIS A 93 -3.82 -13.47 -4.43
C HIS A 93 -4.10 -11.96 -4.44
N ILE A 94 -4.65 -11.41 -5.54
CA ILE A 94 -5.05 -9.99 -5.57
C ILE A 94 -6.19 -9.73 -4.55
N ARG A 95 -7.09 -10.68 -4.30
CA ARG A 95 -8.14 -10.50 -3.27
C ARG A 95 -7.57 -10.30 -1.87
N GLU A 96 -6.40 -10.89 -1.58
CA GLU A 96 -5.78 -10.89 -0.25
C GLU A 96 -4.96 -9.63 0.05
N VAL A 97 -4.67 -8.78 -0.94
CA VAL A 97 -3.90 -7.55 -0.75
C VAL A 97 -4.81 -6.33 -0.55
N ASP A 98 -4.28 -5.29 0.08
CA ASP A 98 -5.00 -4.05 0.37
C ASP A 98 -4.84 -2.99 -0.73
N ALA A 99 -3.74 -3.04 -1.48
CA ALA A 99 -3.46 -2.16 -2.62
C ALA A 99 -2.78 -2.93 -3.76
N ILE A 100 -2.85 -2.39 -4.96
CA ILE A 100 -2.25 -2.94 -6.17
C ILE A 100 -1.14 -2.00 -6.66
N CYS A 101 0.03 -2.55 -6.96
CA CYS A 101 1.14 -1.88 -7.63
C CYS A 101 1.33 -2.53 -9.00
N GLU A 102 0.88 -1.89 -10.05
CA GLU A 102 0.92 -2.43 -11.40
C GLU A 102 2.18 -1.97 -12.14
N VAL A 103 3.06 -2.92 -12.48
CA VAL A 103 4.28 -2.66 -13.25
C VAL A 103 3.94 -2.61 -14.74
N VAL A 104 4.21 -1.48 -15.35
CA VAL A 104 3.93 -1.19 -16.76
C VAL A 104 5.25 -0.97 -17.50
N ARG A 105 5.45 -1.69 -18.60
CA ARG A 105 6.66 -1.54 -19.42
C ARG A 105 6.61 -0.25 -20.24
N CYS A 106 7.56 0.65 -19.94
CA CYS A 106 7.71 1.95 -20.61
C CYS A 106 9.10 2.12 -21.26
N PHE A 107 9.68 1.02 -21.77
CA PHE A 107 11.00 1.00 -22.40
C PHE A 107 11.07 0.05 -23.56
N ASP A 108 11.88 0.39 -24.56
CA ASP A 108 12.21 -0.46 -25.69
C ASP A 108 13.47 -1.28 -25.39
N ASN A 109 13.40 -2.59 -25.62
CA ASN A 109 14.54 -3.49 -25.57
C ASN A 109 14.32 -4.64 -26.54
N GLY A 110 15.10 -4.68 -27.63
CA GLY A 110 14.97 -5.69 -28.67
C GLY A 110 15.29 -7.13 -28.23
N ASN A 111 15.96 -7.30 -27.09
CA ASN A 111 16.29 -8.61 -26.53
C ASN A 111 15.17 -9.16 -25.60
N ILE A 112 14.20 -8.35 -25.24
CA ILE A 112 13.10 -8.72 -24.35
C ILE A 112 11.81 -8.77 -25.17
N ILE A 113 11.30 -9.97 -25.41
CA ILE A 113 10.09 -10.18 -26.19
C ILE A 113 8.89 -9.66 -25.41
N HIS A 114 8.06 -8.83 -26.06
CA HIS A 114 6.75 -8.45 -25.53
C HIS A 114 5.70 -9.51 -25.88
N VAL A 115 4.75 -9.77 -24.99
CA VAL A 115 3.71 -10.82 -25.17
C VAL A 115 2.89 -10.57 -26.43
N ASP A 116 2.57 -9.30 -26.73
CA ASP A 116 1.79 -8.90 -27.91
C ASP A 116 2.64 -8.32 -29.05
N GLY A 117 3.97 -8.52 -29.02
CA GLY A 117 4.91 -8.19 -30.11
C GLY A 117 5.40 -6.73 -30.14
N ASN A 118 4.59 -5.75 -29.78
CA ASN A 118 4.95 -4.34 -29.68
C ASN A 118 4.61 -3.77 -28.30
N ILE A 119 5.32 -2.73 -27.89
CA ILE A 119 5.13 -2.09 -26.59
C ILE A 119 4.00 -1.07 -26.70
N ASP A 120 2.98 -1.25 -25.88
CA ASP A 120 1.86 -0.32 -25.74
C ASP A 120 1.40 -0.34 -24.27
N PRO A 121 1.90 0.61 -23.46
CA PRO A 121 1.59 0.65 -22.00
C PRO A 121 0.09 0.75 -21.71
N ILE A 122 -0.68 1.44 -22.57
CA ILE A 122 -2.11 1.62 -22.32
C ILE A 122 -2.87 0.32 -22.59
N ARG A 123 -2.57 -0.36 -23.68
CA ARG A 123 -3.15 -1.68 -23.97
C ARG A 123 -2.83 -2.67 -22.84
N ASP A 124 -1.61 -2.62 -22.30
CA ASP A 124 -1.18 -3.52 -21.24
C ASP A 124 -1.97 -3.28 -19.95
N ILE A 125 -2.15 -2.01 -19.56
CA ILE A 125 -3.02 -1.61 -18.43
C ILE A 125 -4.47 -2.03 -18.68
N GLU A 126 -5.03 -1.74 -19.85
CA GLU A 126 -6.40 -2.09 -20.17
C GLU A 126 -6.64 -3.61 -20.15
N THR A 127 -5.63 -4.40 -20.54
CA THR A 127 -5.70 -5.86 -20.49
C THR A 127 -5.85 -6.35 -19.05
N ILE A 128 -5.07 -5.82 -18.13
CA ILE A 128 -5.15 -6.17 -16.69
C ILE A 128 -6.48 -5.69 -16.10
N ASN A 129 -6.84 -4.43 -16.33
CA ASN A 129 -8.08 -3.85 -15.83
C ASN A 129 -9.31 -4.65 -16.31
N LEU A 130 -9.33 -5.10 -17.55
CA LEU A 130 -10.42 -5.91 -18.09
C LEU A 130 -10.54 -7.26 -17.36
N GLU A 131 -9.44 -7.96 -17.11
CA GLU A 131 -9.47 -9.26 -16.41
C GLU A 131 -9.96 -9.08 -14.94
N LEU A 132 -9.55 -8.00 -14.27
CA LEU A 132 -10.05 -7.68 -12.93
C LEU A 132 -11.55 -7.35 -12.95
N ALA A 133 -12.00 -6.57 -13.94
CA ALA A 133 -13.41 -6.21 -14.10
C ALA A 133 -14.29 -7.43 -14.39
N LEU A 134 -13.85 -8.34 -15.25
CA LEU A 134 -14.57 -9.57 -15.56
C LEU A 134 -14.72 -10.48 -14.33
N ALA A 135 -13.67 -10.61 -13.51
CA ALA A 135 -13.73 -11.39 -12.27
C ALA A 135 -14.70 -10.79 -11.23
N ASP A 136 -14.73 -9.47 -11.13
CA ASP A 136 -15.67 -8.78 -10.26
C ASP A 136 -17.11 -8.86 -10.81
N LEU A 137 -17.29 -8.73 -12.12
CA LEU A 137 -18.58 -8.87 -12.78
C LEU A 137 -19.20 -10.24 -12.53
N GLU A 138 -18.41 -11.31 -12.59
CA GLU A 138 -18.84 -12.65 -12.23
C GLU A 138 -19.29 -12.73 -10.77
N THR A 139 -18.47 -12.19 -9.85
CA THR A 139 -18.77 -12.18 -8.41
C THR A 139 -20.09 -11.44 -8.12
N VAL A 140 -20.26 -10.25 -8.68
CA VAL A 140 -21.43 -9.40 -8.52
C VAL A 140 -22.67 -10.05 -9.14
N THR A 141 -22.57 -10.58 -10.35
CA THR A 141 -23.67 -11.23 -11.06
C THR A 141 -24.15 -12.48 -10.31
N ASN A 142 -23.23 -13.30 -9.80
CA ASN A 142 -23.56 -14.47 -9.01
C ASN A 142 -24.32 -14.08 -7.72
N ARG A 143 -23.95 -12.99 -7.07
CA ARG A 143 -24.67 -12.49 -5.88
C ARG A 143 -26.06 -11.97 -6.25
N ILE A 144 -26.18 -11.16 -7.29
CA ILE A 144 -27.47 -10.67 -7.80
C ILE A 144 -28.44 -11.83 -8.08
N ASN A 145 -27.98 -12.87 -8.77
CA ASN A 145 -28.81 -14.03 -9.09
C ASN A 145 -29.34 -14.73 -7.85
N ARG A 146 -28.57 -14.79 -6.76
CA ARG A 146 -28.98 -15.39 -5.49
C ARG A 146 -30.02 -14.56 -4.74
N ILE A 147 -29.90 -13.22 -4.76
CA ILE A 147 -30.75 -12.35 -3.93
C ILE A 147 -31.93 -11.75 -4.70
N SER A 148 -31.89 -11.69 -6.03
CA SER A 148 -32.84 -10.95 -6.88
C SER A 148 -34.31 -11.28 -6.61
N LYS A 149 -34.65 -12.59 -6.43
CA LYS A 149 -36.03 -13.00 -6.15
C LYS A 149 -36.49 -12.50 -4.79
N LYS A 150 -35.64 -12.60 -3.77
CA LYS A 150 -35.94 -12.18 -2.40
C LYS A 150 -36.04 -10.66 -2.31
N ALA A 151 -35.04 -9.94 -2.82
CA ALA A 151 -34.96 -8.49 -2.79
C ALA A 151 -36.17 -7.82 -3.46
N ARG A 152 -36.63 -8.34 -4.62
CA ARG A 152 -37.83 -7.81 -5.32
C ARG A 152 -39.14 -7.99 -4.57
N MET A 153 -39.22 -8.99 -3.68
CA MET A 153 -40.41 -9.30 -2.88
C MET A 153 -40.31 -8.77 -1.45
N SER A 154 -39.13 -8.40 -1.03
CA SER A 154 -38.84 -7.94 0.33
C SER A 154 -39.28 -6.50 0.53
N LYS A 155 -39.79 -6.19 1.75
CA LYS A 155 -39.94 -4.85 2.24
C LYS A 155 -38.77 -4.38 3.10
N ASP A 156 -37.74 -5.22 3.21
CA ASP A 156 -36.54 -4.95 3.96
C ASP A 156 -35.64 -3.98 3.16
N LYS A 157 -35.36 -2.84 3.79
CA LYS A 157 -34.58 -1.76 3.17
C LYS A 157 -33.12 -2.16 2.92
N ASP A 158 -32.54 -2.99 3.78
CA ASP A 158 -31.13 -3.41 3.66
C ASP A 158 -30.97 -4.37 2.48
N GLU A 159 -31.91 -5.32 2.29
CA GLU A 159 -31.91 -6.22 1.14
C GLU A 159 -32.12 -5.49 -0.19
N LEU A 160 -32.98 -4.48 -0.19
CA LEU A 160 -33.19 -3.66 -1.38
C LEU A 160 -31.95 -2.83 -1.71
N LEU A 161 -31.34 -2.21 -0.69
CA LEU A 161 -30.12 -1.41 -0.87
C LEU A 161 -28.95 -2.28 -1.38
N GLU A 162 -28.80 -3.51 -0.85
CA GLU A 162 -27.79 -4.46 -1.38
C GLU A 162 -28.03 -4.73 -2.86
N TYR A 163 -29.26 -5.03 -3.24
CA TYR A 163 -29.60 -5.32 -4.64
C TYR A 163 -29.32 -4.12 -5.57
N GLU A 164 -29.76 -2.92 -5.20
CA GLU A 164 -29.56 -1.70 -5.97
C GLU A 164 -28.07 -1.36 -6.09
N THR A 165 -27.31 -1.52 -5.01
CA THR A 165 -25.85 -1.34 -5.01
C THR A 165 -25.20 -2.28 -6.01
N LEU A 166 -25.52 -3.57 -5.95
CA LEU A 166 -24.92 -4.57 -6.85
C LEU A 166 -25.30 -4.34 -8.32
N GLU A 167 -26.52 -3.89 -8.61
CA GLU A 167 -26.92 -3.50 -9.98
C GLU A 167 -26.13 -2.29 -10.49
N LYS A 168 -25.87 -1.29 -9.61
CA LYS A 168 -24.99 -0.15 -9.92
C LYS A 168 -23.58 -0.61 -10.26
N LEU A 169 -23.01 -1.52 -9.46
CA LEU A 169 -21.68 -2.08 -9.71
C LEU A 169 -21.65 -2.87 -11.00
N ARG A 170 -22.63 -3.73 -11.25
CA ARG A 170 -22.71 -4.54 -12.47
C ARG A 170 -22.67 -3.65 -13.72
N LYS A 171 -23.51 -2.61 -13.75
CA LYS A 171 -23.55 -1.68 -14.87
C LYS A 171 -22.18 -1.01 -15.12
N ALA A 172 -21.52 -0.54 -14.07
CA ALA A 172 -20.20 0.07 -14.20
C ALA A 172 -19.14 -0.92 -14.74
N LEU A 173 -19.13 -2.16 -14.23
CA LEU A 173 -18.22 -3.20 -14.67
C LEU A 173 -18.48 -3.64 -16.14
N GLU A 174 -19.73 -3.69 -16.58
CA GLU A 174 -20.13 -3.92 -17.98
C GLU A 174 -19.62 -2.80 -18.91
N GLU A 175 -19.51 -1.58 -18.40
CA GLU A 175 -18.92 -0.41 -19.09
C GLU A 175 -17.39 -0.32 -18.90
N ASN A 176 -16.75 -1.35 -18.35
CA ASN A 176 -15.32 -1.40 -17.99
C ASN A 176 -14.87 -0.25 -17.09
N THR A 177 -15.77 0.25 -16.22
CA THR A 177 -15.46 1.27 -15.22
C THR A 177 -15.10 0.61 -13.89
N PRO A 178 -13.87 0.79 -13.37
CA PRO A 178 -13.46 0.24 -12.08
C PRO A 178 -14.31 0.77 -10.93
N ILE A 179 -14.61 -0.10 -9.96
CA ILE A 179 -15.44 0.25 -8.80
C ILE A 179 -14.83 1.38 -7.96
N ARG A 180 -13.51 1.46 -7.88
CA ARG A 180 -12.79 2.56 -7.18
C ARG A 180 -13.11 3.95 -7.68
N LEU A 181 -13.65 4.09 -8.90
CA LEU A 181 -14.04 5.37 -9.50
C LEU A 181 -15.51 5.76 -9.24
N LEU A 182 -16.29 4.87 -8.65
CA LEU A 182 -17.68 5.14 -8.36
C LEU A 182 -17.86 5.97 -7.08
N ASP A 183 -18.76 6.92 -7.13
CA ASP A 183 -19.21 7.59 -5.92
C ASP A 183 -20.20 6.68 -5.19
N LEU A 184 -19.70 6.05 -4.12
CA LEU A 184 -20.46 5.14 -3.27
C LEU A 184 -20.66 5.75 -1.89
N THR A 185 -21.88 5.65 -1.37
CA THR A 185 -22.21 6.07 0.00
C THR A 185 -21.49 5.19 1.03
N LYS A 186 -21.49 5.59 2.30
CA LYS A 186 -20.90 4.80 3.38
C LYS A 186 -21.61 3.45 3.54
N GLU A 187 -22.91 3.44 3.37
CA GLU A 187 -23.77 2.26 3.43
C GLU A 187 -23.42 1.29 2.27
N GLU A 188 -23.35 1.80 1.03
CA GLU A 188 -22.95 1.02 -0.14
C GLU A 188 -21.55 0.42 0.05
N LYS A 189 -20.56 1.20 0.52
CA LYS A 189 -19.20 0.71 0.85
C LYS A 189 -19.20 -0.36 1.92
N SER A 190 -20.06 -0.25 2.92
CA SER A 190 -20.21 -1.29 3.96
C SER A 190 -20.71 -2.61 3.40
N ILE A 191 -21.68 -2.55 2.47
CA ILE A 191 -22.25 -3.73 1.81
C ILE A 191 -21.19 -4.45 0.99
N ILE A 192 -20.43 -3.73 0.16
CA ILE A 192 -19.49 -4.35 -0.78
C ILE A 192 -18.20 -4.85 -0.12
N LYS A 193 -17.88 -4.38 1.08
CA LYS A 193 -16.64 -4.72 1.80
C LYS A 193 -16.38 -6.22 1.91
N SER A 194 -17.44 -7.03 2.09
CA SER A 194 -17.32 -8.48 2.23
C SER A 194 -17.02 -9.22 0.93
N PHE A 195 -17.16 -8.57 -0.23
CA PHE A 195 -16.92 -9.17 -1.53
C PHE A 195 -15.45 -9.15 -1.95
N ASN A 196 -14.62 -8.32 -1.30
CA ASN A 196 -13.20 -8.13 -1.64
C ASN A 196 -12.98 -7.92 -3.15
N LEU A 197 -13.73 -6.95 -3.71
CA LEU A 197 -13.71 -6.67 -5.14
C LEU A 197 -12.34 -6.15 -5.57
N LEU A 198 -11.86 -6.65 -6.70
CA LEU A 198 -10.51 -6.38 -7.20
C LEU A 198 -10.39 -4.93 -7.72
N THR A 199 -11.42 -4.48 -8.44
CA THR A 199 -11.46 -3.14 -9.04
C THR A 199 -11.81 -2.03 -8.04
N GLU A 200 -12.17 -2.38 -6.78
CA GLU A 200 -12.33 -1.44 -5.66
C GLU A 200 -10.98 -1.04 -5.06
N LYS A 201 -9.97 -1.93 -5.18
CA LYS A 201 -8.67 -1.72 -4.53
C LYS A 201 -7.97 -0.47 -5.08
N PRO A 202 -7.33 0.32 -4.19
CA PRO A 202 -6.49 1.44 -4.60
C PRO A 202 -5.30 0.95 -5.42
N LEU A 203 -4.87 1.75 -6.40
CA LEU A 203 -3.90 1.37 -7.42
C LEU A 203 -2.80 2.42 -7.59
N ILE A 204 -1.57 1.95 -7.80
CA ILE A 204 -0.42 2.74 -8.26
C ILE A 204 0.12 2.10 -9.54
N TYR A 205 0.41 2.91 -10.54
CA TYR A 205 1.13 2.48 -11.74
C TYR A 205 2.63 2.69 -11.55
N LEU A 206 3.43 1.65 -11.82
CA LEU A 206 4.89 1.69 -11.82
C LEU A 206 5.36 1.70 -13.28
N ALA A 207 5.67 2.88 -13.80
CA ALA A 207 6.19 3.04 -15.15
C ALA A 207 7.68 2.63 -15.16
N ASN A 208 7.95 1.37 -15.56
CA ASN A 208 9.31 0.85 -15.64
C ASN A 208 9.97 1.31 -16.91
N VAL A 209 11.05 2.10 -16.80
CA VAL A 209 11.81 2.72 -17.89
C VAL A 209 13.23 2.18 -17.96
N ASN A 210 13.96 2.51 -19.05
CA ASN A 210 15.41 2.31 -19.08
C ASN A 210 16.13 3.33 -18.19
N GLU A 211 17.34 3.02 -17.80
CA GLU A 211 18.21 3.90 -17.00
C GLU A 211 18.36 5.30 -17.62
N ASN A 212 18.61 5.38 -18.91
CA ASN A 212 18.77 6.66 -19.64
C ASN A 212 17.47 7.48 -19.76
N ASP A 213 16.33 6.84 -19.50
CA ASP A 213 15.01 7.47 -19.57
C ASP A 213 14.50 7.95 -18.22
N LEU A 214 15.18 7.60 -17.11
CA LEU A 214 14.78 8.03 -15.77
C LEU A 214 14.70 9.55 -15.67
N GLY A 215 13.57 10.07 -15.18
CA GLY A 215 13.32 11.50 -15.04
C GLY A 215 13.06 12.25 -16.34
N THR A 216 13.21 11.61 -17.51
CA THR A 216 13.03 12.28 -18.80
C THR A 216 11.56 12.41 -19.22
N ASN A 217 10.66 11.67 -18.54
CA ASN A 217 9.24 11.61 -18.85
C ASN A 217 9.00 11.26 -20.33
N ASN A 218 9.54 10.12 -20.79
CA ASN A 218 9.43 9.65 -22.18
C ASN A 218 7.96 9.51 -22.63
N ASP A 219 7.72 9.29 -23.90
CA ASP A 219 6.36 9.29 -24.46
C ASP A 219 5.47 8.15 -23.90
N TYR A 220 6.06 7.04 -23.50
CA TYR A 220 5.32 5.96 -22.81
C TYR A 220 4.85 6.40 -21.43
N VAL A 221 5.75 7.02 -20.65
CA VAL A 221 5.42 7.54 -19.32
C VAL A 221 4.36 8.65 -19.40
N LYS A 222 4.43 9.55 -20.38
CA LYS A 222 3.38 10.57 -20.61
C LYS A 222 2.02 9.94 -20.81
N LYS A 223 1.92 8.93 -21.68
CA LYS A 223 0.66 8.20 -21.92
C LYS A 223 0.12 7.56 -20.65
N VAL A 224 0.99 6.90 -19.86
CA VAL A 224 0.58 6.30 -18.57
C VAL A 224 0.08 7.36 -17.58
N LYS A 225 0.76 8.52 -17.47
CA LYS A 225 0.34 9.64 -16.63
C LYS A 225 -1.01 10.22 -17.06
N GLU A 226 -1.24 10.38 -18.38
CA GLU A 226 -2.52 10.82 -18.92
C GLU A 226 -3.65 9.83 -18.63
N TYR A 227 -3.39 8.53 -18.76
CA TYR A 227 -4.34 7.49 -18.41
C TYR A 227 -4.66 7.51 -16.92
N ALA A 228 -3.64 7.47 -16.09
CA ALA A 228 -3.75 7.46 -14.64
C ALA A 228 -4.48 8.68 -14.07
N SER A 229 -4.32 9.85 -14.71
CA SER A 229 -5.01 11.08 -14.29
C SER A 229 -6.54 10.96 -14.37
N LYS A 230 -7.07 10.19 -15.32
CA LYS A 230 -8.52 9.92 -15.46
C LYS A 230 -9.05 9.06 -14.33
N GLU A 231 -8.19 8.24 -13.72
CA GLU A 231 -8.50 7.37 -12.60
C GLU A 231 -8.08 7.94 -11.24
N ASN A 232 -7.53 9.17 -11.23
CA ASN A 232 -6.92 9.76 -10.03
C ASN A 232 -5.86 8.83 -9.39
N ALA A 233 -5.20 8.02 -10.21
CA ALA A 233 -4.16 7.08 -9.78
C ALA A 233 -2.78 7.73 -9.83
N LYS A 234 -1.89 7.34 -8.91
CA LYS A 234 -0.50 7.81 -8.86
C LYS A 234 0.35 7.02 -9.84
N VAL A 235 1.30 7.70 -10.49
CA VAL A 235 2.32 7.06 -11.34
C VAL A 235 3.69 7.29 -10.72
N ILE A 236 4.46 6.23 -10.59
CA ILE A 236 5.86 6.29 -10.16
C ILE A 236 6.72 5.81 -11.31
N GLU A 237 7.68 6.62 -11.70
CA GLU A 237 8.69 6.26 -12.68
C GLU A 237 9.82 5.51 -11.98
N ILE A 238 10.20 4.34 -12.48
CA ILE A 238 11.18 3.46 -11.87
C ILE A 238 12.01 2.76 -12.96
N CYS A 239 13.25 2.47 -12.68
CA CYS A 239 14.06 1.57 -13.49
C CYS A 239 14.42 0.33 -12.67
N ALA A 240 13.78 -0.80 -12.96
CA ALA A 240 13.98 -2.03 -12.19
C ALA A 240 15.45 -2.49 -12.16
N LYS A 241 16.22 -2.21 -13.21
CA LYS A 241 17.65 -2.51 -13.28
C LYS A 241 18.46 -1.64 -12.31
N VAL A 242 18.19 -0.33 -12.28
CA VAL A 242 18.85 0.60 -11.34
C VAL A 242 18.52 0.24 -9.90
N GLU A 243 17.27 -0.12 -9.62
CA GLU A 243 16.87 -0.57 -8.28
C GLU A 243 17.60 -1.87 -7.85
N GLU A 244 17.79 -2.80 -8.80
CA GLU A 244 18.55 -4.01 -8.54
C GLU A 244 20.02 -3.69 -8.23
N GLU A 245 20.66 -2.80 -8.98
CA GLU A 245 22.03 -2.35 -8.75
C GLU A 245 22.15 -1.63 -7.39
N LEU A 246 21.23 -0.70 -7.08
CA LEU A 246 21.18 -0.01 -5.79
C LEU A 246 21.04 -0.99 -4.62
N SER A 247 20.29 -2.09 -4.81
CA SER A 247 20.09 -3.11 -3.76
C SER A 247 21.35 -3.90 -3.38
N GLU A 248 22.39 -3.83 -4.18
CA GLU A 248 23.67 -4.52 -3.97
C GLU A 248 24.75 -3.60 -3.38
N LEU A 249 24.48 -2.28 -3.28
CA LEU A 249 25.39 -1.28 -2.75
C LEU A 249 25.15 -1.04 -1.26
N ASP A 250 26.17 -0.55 -0.58
CA ASP A 250 26.00 0.01 0.76
C ASP A 250 25.34 1.41 0.69
N ASP A 251 24.94 1.95 1.85
CA ASP A 251 24.20 3.21 1.92
C ASP A 251 24.97 4.41 1.35
N VAL A 252 26.31 4.39 1.43
CA VAL A 252 27.17 5.48 0.93
C VAL A 252 27.23 5.43 -0.59
N ASP A 253 27.57 4.27 -1.14
CA ASP A 253 27.69 4.05 -2.58
C ASP A 253 26.33 4.20 -3.27
N ALA A 254 25.25 3.71 -2.64
CA ALA A 254 23.88 3.89 -3.15
C ALA A 254 23.50 5.37 -3.25
N LYS A 255 23.87 6.18 -2.25
CA LYS A 255 23.63 7.61 -2.27
C LYS A 255 24.42 8.33 -3.36
N GLU A 256 25.69 7.98 -3.54
CA GLU A 256 26.53 8.52 -4.62
C GLU A 256 25.94 8.18 -6.00
N MET A 257 25.47 6.95 -6.19
CA MET A 257 24.81 6.52 -7.43
C MET A 257 23.51 7.31 -7.68
N LEU A 258 22.65 7.51 -6.68
CA LEU A 258 21.45 8.31 -6.81
C LEU A 258 21.77 9.76 -7.18
N GLU A 259 22.78 10.37 -6.54
CA GLU A 259 23.23 11.74 -6.87
C GLU A 259 23.77 11.82 -8.31
N ALA A 260 24.52 10.82 -8.77
CA ALA A 260 25.01 10.75 -10.15
C ALA A 260 23.87 10.63 -11.18
N LEU A 261 22.78 9.96 -10.83
CA LEU A 261 21.57 9.85 -11.64
C LEU A 261 20.64 11.08 -11.52
N GLY A 262 20.97 12.06 -10.66
CA GLY A 262 20.13 13.24 -10.41
C GLY A 262 18.86 12.94 -9.63
N LEU A 263 18.83 11.86 -8.85
CA LEU A 263 17.69 11.41 -8.07
C LEU A 263 17.87 11.73 -6.59
N GLU A 264 16.82 12.25 -5.94
CA GLU A 264 16.83 12.51 -4.48
C GLU A 264 16.62 11.21 -3.67
N LYS A 265 15.88 10.24 -4.22
CA LYS A 265 15.56 8.96 -3.60
C LYS A 265 15.31 7.90 -4.65
N SER A 266 15.40 6.63 -4.26
CA SER A 266 15.12 5.50 -5.15
C SER A 266 13.63 5.44 -5.54
N GLY A 267 13.35 4.78 -6.65
CA GLY A 267 11.97 4.50 -7.08
C GLY A 267 11.27 3.58 -6.09
N LEU A 268 12.00 2.62 -5.47
CA LEU A 268 11.45 1.76 -4.41
C LEU A 268 11.08 2.55 -3.15
N ASP A 269 11.91 3.46 -2.67
CA ASP A 269 11.55 4.34 -1.54
C ASP A 269 10.31 5.20 -1.86
N SER A 270 10.22 5.66 -3.12
CA SER A 270 9.05 6.38 -3.62
C SER A 270 7.79 5.52 -3.66
N LEU A 271 7.91 4.25 -4.07
CA LEU A 271 6.82 3.28 -4.07
C LEU A 271 6.34 2.99 -2.64
N ILE A 272 7.26 2.72 -1.72
CA ILE A 272 6.95 2.44 -0.32
C ILE A 272 6.16 3.60 0.29
N SER A 273 6.68 4.84 0.14
CA SER A 273 6.00 6.04 0.65
C SER A 273 4.63 6.24 0.00
N ALA A 274 4.53 6.09 -1.32
CA ALA A 274 3.28 6.30 -2.04
C ALA A 274 2.21 5.26 -1.70
N THR A 275 2.61 4.00 -1.48
CA THR A 275 1.69 2.94 -1.07
C THR A 275 1.19 3.17 0.35
N TYR A 276 2.07 3.64 1.24
CA TYR A 276 1.74 4.02 2.61
C TYR A 276 0.66 5.11 2.64
N ASP A 277 0.86 6.17 1.85
CA ASP A 277 -0.12 7.25 1.72
C ASP A 277 -1.44 6.78 1.09
N LEU A 278 -1.35 5.97 0.03
CA LEU A 278 -2.52 5.44 -0.70
C LEU A 278 -3.43 4.62 0.21
N LEU A 279 -2.85 3.86 1.13
CA LEU A 279 -3.58 3.07 2.13
C LEU A 279 -4.12 3.93 3.29
N GLY A 280 -3.84 5.23 3.29
CA GLY A 280 -4.26 6.15 4.33
C GLY A 280 -3.58 5.86 5.67
N LEU A 281 -2.33 5.44 5.64
CA LEU A 281 -1.53 5.12 6.81
C LEU A 281 -0.83 6.35 7.38
N ALA A 282 -0.49 6.26 8.65
CA ALA A 282 0.30 7.24 9.37
C ALA A 282 1.12 6.53 10.45
N THR A 283 2.07 7.23 11.03
CA THR A 283 3.01 6.67 12.02
C THR A 283 2.91 7.44 13.33
N TYR A 284 2.83 6.73 14.44
CA TYR A 284 3.10 7.28 15.77
C TYR A 284 4.31 6.57 16.38
N PHE A 285 4.94 7.19 17.36
CA PHE A 285 6.16 6.69 17.99
C PHE A 285 5.94 6.39 19.46
N THR A 286 6.63 5.36 19.96
CA THR A 286 6.85 5.13 21.38
C THR A 286 8.33 5.22 21.66
N VAL A 287 8.69 5.85 22.76
CA VAL A 287 10.08 6.16 23.11
C VAL A 287 10.42 5.67 24.50
N GLY A 288 11.60 5.11 24.64
CA GLY A 288 12.14 4.62 25.89
C GLY A 288 13.63 4.29 25.78
N PRO A 289 14.31 4.04 26.93
CA PRO A 289 15.74 3.75 26.95
C PRO A 289 16.08 2.39 26.31
N ASP A 290 15.15 1.45 26.29
CA ASP A 290 15.37 0.14 25.69
C ASP A 290 15.00 0.13 24.19
N GLU A 291 13.98 0.89 23.80
CA GLU A 291 13.43 0.85 22.47
C GLU A 291 12.81 2.19 22.07
N VAL A 292 13.12 2.65 20.86
CA VAL A 292 12.36 3.64 20.10
C VAL A 292 11.69 2.91 18.95
N ARG A 293 10.37 3.03 18.82
CA ARG A 293 9.62 2.27 17.84
C ARG A 293 8.56 3.11 17.12
N ALA A 294 8.51 2.92 15.82
CA ALA A 294 7.46 3.43 14.95
C ALA A 294 6.32 2.41 14.83
N TRP A 295 5.08 2.90 14.90
CA TRP A 295 3.87 2.10 14.80
C TRP A 295 2.97 2.61 13.69
N THR A 296 2.59 1.74 12.78
CA THR A 296 1.64 2.08 11.71
C THR A 296 0.21 2.08 12.23
N PHE A 297 -0.54 3.12 11.89
CA PHE A 297 -1.98 3.17 12.13
C PHE A 297 -2.72 3.74 10.92
N LYS A 298 -4.02 3.52 10.83
CA LYS A 298 -4.85 4.10 9.77
C LYS A 298 -5.31 5.50 10.19
N LYS A 299 -5.14 6.50 9.35
CA LYS A 299 -5.62 7.88 9.60
C LYS A 299 -7.08 7.86 10.03
N GLY A 300 -7.39 8.61 11.09
CA GLY A 300 -8.72 8.63 11.71
C GLY A 300 -8.94 7.62 12.85
N MET A 301 -7.95 6.78 13.17
CA MET A 301 -8.02 5.94 14.38
C MET A 301 -7.85 6.78 15.64
N ASN A 302 -8.55 6.39 16.72
CA ASN A 302 -8.42 7.03 18.02
C ASN A 302 -7.30 6.41 18.88
N ALA A 303 -6.90 7.13 19.94
CA ALA A 303 -5.81 6.73 20.82
C ALA A 303 -6.01 5.34 21.45
N LYS A 304 -7.24 4.98 21.82
CA LYS A 304 -7.55 3.66 22.38
C LYS A 304 -7.27 2.54 21.36
N SER A 305 -7.73 2.71 20.12
CA SER A 305 -7.49 1.74 19.05
C SER A 305 -6.01 1.68 18.67
N CYS A 306 -5.30 2.81 18.69
CA CYS A 306 -3.85 2.83 18.47
C CYS A 306 -3.07 2.12 19.58
N ALA A 307 -3.48 2.26 20.84
CA ALA A 307 -2.93 1.47 21.93
C ALA A 307 -3.11 -0.05 21.71
N GLY A 308 -4.23 -0.44 21.09
CA GLY A 308 -4.53 -1.82 20.70
C GLY A 308 -3.57 -2.40 19.65
N ILE A 309 -2.94 -1.56 18.84
CA ILE A 309 -1.91 -1.99 17.87
C ILE A 309 -0.68 -2.54 18.61
N ILE A 310 -0.34 -1.97 19.76
CA ILE A 310 0.77 -2.42 20.60
C ILE A 310 0.41 -3.76 21.25
N HIS A 311 -0.72 -3.81 21.93
CA HIS A 311 -1.23 -5.01 22.59
C HIS A 311 -2.73 -4.88 22.92
N THR A 312 -3.46 -5.97 22.83
CA THR A 312 -4.91 -6.00 23.13
C THR A 312 -5.24 -5.56 24.55
N ASP A 313 -4.35 -5.80 25.50
CA ASP A 313 -4.55 -5.37 26.90
C ASP A 313 -4.44 -3.85 27.05
N PHE A 314 -3.62 -3.19 26.22
CA PHE A 314 -3.54 -1.73 26.20
C PHE A 314 -4.86 -1.12 25.71
N GLU A 315 -5.53 -1.74 24.74
CA GLU A 315 -6.86 -1.30 24.29
C GLU A 315 -7.91 -1.52 25.37
N LYS A 316 -7.96 -2.71 25.98
CA LYS A 316 -8.96 -3.07 27.00
C LYS A 316 -8.83 -2.23 28.24
N GLY A 317 -7.61 -2.07 28.73
CA GLY A 317 -7.29 -1.33 29.96
C GLY A 317 -6.99 0.15 29.74
N PHE A 318 -7.22 0.71 28.55
CA PHE A 318 -6.86 2.09 28.22
C PHE A 318 -7.42 3.11 29.21
N ILE A 319 -6.54 3.95 29.76
CA ILE A 319 -6.90 5.05 30.65
C ILE A 319 -6.73 6.38 29.93
N LYS A 320 -5.53 6.66 29.43
CA LYS A 320 -5.17 7.90 28.72
C LYS A 320 -3.86 7.73 27.95
N ALA A 321 -3.60 8.61 27.01
CA ALA A 321 -2.33 8.76 26.33
C ALA A 321 -1.69 10.10 26.72
N GLU A 322 -0.42 10.11 27.05
CA GLU A 322 0.38 11.32 27.04
C GLU A 322 0.97 11.45 25.64
N VAL A 323 0.70 12.58 24.98
CA VAL A 323 1.02 12.81 23.59
C VAL A 323 1.83 14.09 23.44
N ILE A 324 2.95 13.99 22.71
CA ILE A 324 3.79 15.12 22.29
C ILE A 324 3.89 15.03 20.76
N SER A 325 3.68 16.14 20.03
CA SER A 325 3.93 16.13 18.60
C SER A 325 5.43 15.99 18.31
N TYR A 326 5.78 15.38 17.16
CA TYR A 326 7.18 15.29 16.72
C TYR A 326 7.85 16.67 16.71
N GLU A 327 7.18 17.66 16.14
CA GLU A 327 7.70 19.02 16.04
C GLU A 327 7.98 19.64 17.41
N ASP A 328 7.04 19.51 18.35
CA ASP A 328 7.22 20.01 19.71
C ASP A 328 8.37 19.29 20.43
N LEU A 329 8.52 17.97 20.26
CA LEU A 329 9.64 17.24 20.86
C LEU A 329 10.99 17.74 20.32
N ILE A 330 11.12 17.87 18.99
CA ILE A 330 12.37 18.34 18.37
C ILE A 330 12.69 19.78 18.79
N ASN A 331 11.70 20.68 18.78
CA ASN A 331 11.88 22.07 19.18
C ASN A 331 12.27 22.23 20.66
N CYS A 332 11.69 21.43 21.54
CA CYS A 332 12.01 21.44 22.97
C CYS A 332 13.32 20.69 23.29
N GLY A 333 13.74 19.76 22.45
CA GLY A 333 14.97 18.98 22.61
C GLY A 333 14.88 17.85 23.65
N SER A 334 13.78 17.70 24.39
CA SER A 334 13.51 16.56 25.27
C SER A 334 12.05 16.54 25.72
N GLU A 335 11.55 15.35 26.15
CA GLU A 335 10.21 15.24 26.74
C GLU A 335 10.05 16.07 28.01
N LEU A 336 11.09 16.16 28.85
CA LEU A 336 11.04 16.95 30.08
C LEU A 336 10.77 18.43 29.74
N LYS A 337 11.53 18.99 28.83
CA LYS A 337 11.33 20.38 28.40
C LYS A 337 10.00 20.57 27.67
N ALA A 338 9.52 19.59 26.92
CA ALA A 338 8.21 19.65 26.31
C ALA A 338 7.08 19.66 27.36
N ARG A 339 7.21 18.90 28.45
CA ARG A 339 6.28 18.93 29.61
C ARG A 339 6.33 20.30 30.30
N GLU A 340 7.52 20.84 30.58
CA GLU A 340 7.70 22.15 31.19
C GLU A 340 7.12 23.27 30.33
N ALA A 341 7.21 23.14 29.00
CA ALA A 341 6.63 24.08 28.04
C ALA A 341 5.11 23.87 27.81
N GLY A 342 4.48 22.91 28.49
CA GLY A 342 3.05 22.62 28.34
C GLY A 342 2.68 21.97 26.99
N LYS A 343 3.66 21.36 26.30
CA LYS A 343 3.48 20.70 25.01
C LYS A 343 3.09 19.23 25.11
N ALA A 344 3.26 18.62 26.29
CA ALA A 344 2.78 17.27 26.57
C ALA A 344 1.30 17.33 26.96
N ARG A 345 0.46 16.72 26.14
CA ARG A 345 -1.00 16.69 26.32
C ARG A 345 -1.42 15.36 26.93
N LEU A 346 -2.44 15.39 27.78
CA LEU A 346 -3.09 14.17 28.27
C LEU A 346 -4.40 13.99 27.52
N GLU A 347 -4.44 12.99 26.67
CA GLU A 347 -5.53 12.75 25.73
C GLU A 347 -6.37 11.52 26.17
N GLY A 348 -7.67 11.62 25.96
CA GLY A 348 -8.63 10.55 26.26
C GLY A 348 -8.75 9.54 25.10
N LYS A 349 -9.63 8.56 25.29
CA LYS A 349 -9.86 7.44 24.37
C LYS A 349 -10.26 7.88 22.95
N ASP A 350 -10.96 9.00 22.82
CA ASP A 350 -11.54 9.49 21.57
C ASP A 350 -10.61 10.47 20.80
N TYR A 351 -9.41 10.75 21.34
CA TYR A 351 -8.41 11.55 20.65
C TYR A 351 -8.03 10.91 19.31
N LEU A 352 -8.16 11.63 18.23
CA LEU A 352 -7.76 11.19 16.90
C LEU A 352 -6.25 11.34 16.75
N MET A 353 -5.56 10.20 16.67
CA MET A 353 -4.11 10.16 16.51
C MET A 353 -3.64 10.91 15.29
N GLN A 354 -2.58 11.69 15.45
CA GLN A 354 -1.95 12.43 14.37
C GLN A 354 -0.65 11.74 13.93
N ASP A 355 -0.30 11.95 12.66
CA ASP A 355 0.98 11.49 12.13
C ASP A 355 2.14 12.21 12.83
N GLY A 356 3.09 11.44 13.36
CA GLY A 356 4.22 11.98 14.13
C GLY A 356 3.96 12.15 15.64
N ASP A 357 2.82 11.74 16.17
CA ASP A 357 2.61 11.76 17.63
C ASP A 357 3.58 10.82 18.35
N ILE A 358 4.21 11.31 19.42
CA ILE A 358 4.99 10.50 20.35
C ILE A 358 4.10 10.20 21.55
N CYS A 359 3.89 8.90 21.84
CA CYS A 359 2.85 8.46 22.75
C CYS A 359 3.37 7.61 23.90
N HIS A 360 2.89 7.92 25.12
CA HIS A 360 2.98 7.04 26.29
C HIS A 360 1.56 6.64 26.72
N PHE A 361 1.17 5.42 26.43
CA PHE A 361 -0.14 4.89 26.82
C PHE A 361 -0.14 4.44 28.28
N ARG A 362 -1.13 4.92 29.04
CA ARG A 362 -1.40 4.45 30.41
C ARG A 362 -2.63 3.55 30.37
N PHE A 363 -2.45 2.37 30.92
CA PHE A 363 -3.48 1.33 30.94
C PHE A 363 -3.43 0.59 32.30
N ASN A 364 -4.54 -0.04 32.63
CA ASN A 364 -4.65 -0.92 33.80
C ASN A 364 -5.24 -2.26 33.32
N VAL A 365 -4.59 -3.37 33.69
CA VAL A 365 -5.01 -4.74 33.33
C VAL A 365 -5.59 -5.40 34.57
#